data_7cccd1fc1665518570c66875778221a0
#
_entry.id   7cccd1fc1665518570c66875778221a0
#
_cell.length_a   1.000
_cell.length_b   1.000
_cell.length_c   1.000
_cell.angle_alpha   90.00
_cell.angle_beta   90.00
_cell.angle_gamma   90.00
#
_symmetry.space_group_name_H-M   'P 1'
#
loop_
_entity.id
_entity.type
_entity.pdbx_description
1 polymer ?
#
loop_
_entity_poly.entity_id
_entity_poly.type
_entity_poly.pdbx_seq_one_letter_code
_entity_poly.pdbx_strand_id
1 'polypeptide(L)'
;MSGIIATYLIHDDSHNLEKKAEQIALGLTIGSWTHLPHLLQEQLKQHKGNVIHVEELAEHEHINSYLRKKVKRGMIKIEYPLLNFSPDLPAILTTTFGKLSLDGEVKLIDLTFSDKLKKHFPGPKFGIDGIRNLLQVHERPLLMSIFKGMIGRNIGYLKTQLRDQAIGGVDIVKDDEILFENTLTPLTKRIASGKEVLQSVYETYGHKTLYAVNLTGRTFDLK
;
A
#
# COMPACT_ATOMS: atom_id res chain seq x y z
N MET A 1 10.00 -5.10 -20.16
CA MET A 1 10.20 -4.80 -18.73
C MET A 1 10.73 -6.05 -18.03
N SER A 2 11.94 -5.98 -17.49
CA SER A 2 12.65 -7.14 -16.93
C SER A 2 12.65 -7.17 -15.39
N GLY A 3 12.13 -6.13 -14.73
CA GLY A 3 12.19 -5.97 -13.29
C GLY A 3 11.01 -5.25 -12.68
N ILE A 4 11.32 -4.35 -11.76
CA ILE A 4 10.36 -3.46 -11.07
C ILE A 4 10.67 -2.03 -11.49
N ILE A 5 9.68 -1.29 -11.97
CA ILE A 5 9.81 0.15 -12.19
C ILE A 5 9.20 0.88 -11.02
N ALA A 6 9.99 1.67 -10.31
CA ALA A 6 9.50 2.60 -9.31
C ALA A 6 9.48 4.02 -9.86
N THR A 7 8.37 4.72 -9.66
CA THR A 7 8.19 6.12 -10.01
C THR A 7 8.22 6.96 -8.74
N TYR A 8 9.11 7.94 -8.71
CA TYR A 8 9.28 8.84 -7.57
C TYR A 8 8.98 10.27 -7.95
N LEU A 9 8.33 11.00 -7.06
CA LEU A 9 8.27 12.45 -7.05
C LEU A 9 9.35 12.96 -6.11
N ILE A 10 10.23 13.82 -6.60
CA ILE A 10 11.36 14.35 -5.85
C ILE A 10 11.25 15.87 -5.78
N HIS A 11 11.62 16.42 -4.62
CA HIS A 11 11.94 17.82 -4.45
C HIS A 11 13.42 17.91 -4.08
N ASP A 12 14.21 18.54 -4.93
CA ASP A 12 15.67 18.58 -4.74
C ASP A 12 16.22 20.01 -4.94
N ASP A 13 17.07 20.42 -4.03
CA ASP A 13 17.75 21.71 -4.06
C ASP A 13 19.08 21.69 -4.84
N SER A 14 19.57 20.50 -5.20
CA SER A 14 20.85 20.34 -5.94
C SER A 14 20.79 20.75 -7.41
N HIS A 15 19.60 21.04 -7.93
CA HIS A 15 19.33 21.44 -9.32
C HIS A 15 19.79 20.44 -10.40
N ASN A 16 20.09 19.18 -10.04
CA ASN A 16 20.48 18.13 -10.99
C ASN A 16 19.73 16.83 -10.72
N LEU A 17 18.54 16.74 -11.27
CA LEU A 17 17.66 15.58 -11.09
C LEU A 17 18.23 14.29 -11.69
N GLU A 18 18.95 14.35 -12.78
CA GLU A 18 19.60 13.21 -13.41
C GLU A 18 20.66 12.59 -12.47
N LYS A 19 21.51 13.45 -11.89
CA LYS A 19 22.53 13.02 -10.92
C LYS A 19 21.86 12.40 -9.68
N LYS A 20 20.80 13.02 -9.18
CA LYS A 20 20.03 12.49 -8.05
C LYS A 20 19.40 11.13 -8.38
N ALA A 21 18.82 10.98 -9.57
CA ALA A 21 18.24 9.72 -10.05
C ALA A 21 19.30 8.60 -10.12
N GLU A 22 20.47 8.89 -10.67
CA GLU A 22 21.60 7.94 -10.74
C GLU A 22 22.12 7.54 -9.35
N GLN A 23 22.21 8.48 -8.43
CA GLN A 23 22.57 8.19 -7.04
C GLN A 23 21.56 7.29 -6.36
N ILE A 24 20.26 7.53 -6.55
CA ILE A 24 19.20 6.67 -6.03
C ILE A 24 19.29 5.27 -6.64
N ALA A 25 19.42 5.18 -7.97
CA ALA A 25 19.53 3.90 -8.67
C ALA A 25 20.69 3.06 -8.15
N LEU A 26 21.86 3.68 -7.97
CA LEU A 26 23.05 3.01 -7.43
C LEU A 26 22.87 2.66 -5.94
N GLY A 27 22.41 3.62 -5.13
CA GLY A 27 22.32 3.49 -3.68
C GLY A 27 21.33 2.42 -3.22
N LEU A 28 20.20 2.26 -3.94
CA LEU A 28 19.17 1.27 -3.63
C LEU A 28 19.43 -0.12 -4.23
N THR A 29 20.46 -0.30 -5.01
CA THR A 29 20.80 -1.59 -5.64
C THR A 29 22.15 -2.13 -5.22
N ILE A 30 23.22 -1.38 -5.46
CA ILE A 30 24.60 -1.79 -5.11
C ILE A 30 24.95 -1.39 -3.67
N GLY A 31 24.14 -0.54 -3.05
CA GLY A 31 24.33 -0.09 -1.67
C GLY A 31 25.37 1.02 -1.50
N SER A 32 25.81 1.65 -2.60
CA SER A 32 26.74 2.78 -2.60
C SER A 32 26.12 4.00 -3.25
N TRP A 33 26.33 5.19 -2.68
CA TRP A 33 25.92 6.47 -3.26
C TRP A 33 26.98 7.10 -4.16
N THR A 34 28.14 6.45 -4.25
CA THR A 34 29.27 6.88 -5.07
C THR A 34 29.90 5.66 -5.74
N HIS A 35 30.61 5.88 -6.83
CA HIS A 35 31.43 4.85 -7.45
C HIS A 35 32.58 4.45 -6.53
N LEU A 36 32.64 3.17 -6.19
CA LEU A 36 33.73 2.58 -5.43
C LEU A 36 34.67 1.82 -6.37
N PRO A 37 36.01 1.93 -6.18
CA PRO A 37 36.98 1.31 -7.07
C PRO A 37 36.91 -0.21 -7.17
N HIS A 38 36.37 -0.87 -6.11
CA HIS A 38 36.23 -2.33 -6.04
C HIS A 38 34.93 -2.87 -6.66
N LEU A 39 34.04 -2.02 -7.17
CA LEU A 39 32.83 -2.48 -7.84
C LEU A 39 33.19 -3.15 -9.17
N LEU A 40 32.73 -4.39 -9.34
CA LEU A 40 32.93 -5.15 -10.55
C LEU A 40 31.98 -4.66 -11.65
N GLN A 41 32.49 -4.53 -12.88
CA GLN A 41 31.68 -4.11 -14.03
C GLN A 41 30.50 -5.07 -14.28
N GLU A 42 30.69 -6.36 -14.07
CA GLU A 42 29.63 -7.37 -14.21
C GLU A 42 28.55 -7.19 -13.15
N GLN A 43 28.92 -6.88 -11.90
CA GLN A 43 27.98 -6.56 -10.82
C GLN A 43 27.11 -5.35 -11.17
N LEU A 44 27.74 -4.27 -11.65
CA LEU A 44 27.01 -3.07 -12.08
C LEU A 44 26.06 -3.38 -13.22
N LYS A 45 26.50 -4.15 -14.20
CA LYS A 45 25.69 -4.50 -15.37
C LYS A 45 24.45 -5.33 -15.00
N GLN A 46 24.57 -6.24 -14.05
CA GLN A 46 23.48 -7.16 -13.69
C GLN A 46 22.55 -6.62 -12.60
N HIS A 47 23.07 -5.82 -11.68
CA HIS A 47 22.38 -5.49 -10.45
C HIS A 47 22.11 -4.01 -10.23
N LYS A 48 22.80 -3.08 -10.91
CA LYS A 48 22.52 -1.66 -10.79
C LYS A 48 21.12 -1.32 -11.33
N GLY A 49 20.39 -0.47 -10.63
CA GLY A 49 19.15 0.13 -11.13
C GLY A 49 19.42 1.03 -12.34
N ASN A 50 18.51 1.01 -13.30
CA ASN A 50 18.60 1.80 -14.52
C ASN A 50 17.63 2.97 -14.50
N VAL A 51 18.13 4.19 -14.61
CA VAL A 51 17.29 5.39 -14.74
C VAL A 51 16.69 5.39 -16.13
N ILE A 52 15.38 5.26 -16.24
CA ILE A 52 14.67 5.17 -17.52
C ILE A 52 13.92 6.45 -17.90
N HIS A 53 13.70 7.34 -16.92
CA HIS A 53 13.02 8.61 -17.15
C HIS A 53 13.38 9.62 -16.08
N VAL A 54 13.61 10.86 -16.50
CA VAL A 54 13.75 12.03 -15.63
C VAL A 54 12.98 13.17 -16.27
N GLU A 55 12.09 13.79 -15.52
CA GLU A 55 11.25 14.90 -15.98
C GLU A 55 11.26 15.99 -14.92
N GLU A 56 11.65 17.20 -15.29
CA GLU A 56 11.49 18.39 -14.45
C GLU A 56 10.04 18.87 -14.56
N LEU A 57 9.36 18.97 -13.43
CA LEU A 57 7.99 19.46 -13.37
C LEU A 57 7.99 20.97 -13.17
N ALA A 58 6.99 21.64 -13.79
CA ALA A 58 6.81 23.07 -13.64
C ALA A 58 6.75 23.47 -12.15
N GLU A 59 7.38 24.61 -11.83
CA GLU A 59 7.34 25.18 -10.48
C GLU A 59 5.87 25.51 -10.12
N HIS A 60 5.24 24.67 -9.31
CA HIS A 60 4.18 25.17 -8.46
C HIS A 60 4.86 25.86 -7.29
N GLU A 61 4.45 27.09 -6.98
CA GLU A 61 4.90 27.86 -5.83
C GLU A 61 4.53 27.19 -4.49
N HIS A 62 4.99 25.98 -4.27
CA HIS A 62 5.13 25.45 -2.95
C HIS A 62 6.43 25.98 -2.38
N ILE A 63 6.35 27.23 -1.94
CA ILE A 63 7.30 27.73 -0.95
C ILE A 63 7.24 26.74 0.20
N ASN A 64 8.27 25.89 0.31
CA ASN A 64 8.49 25.20 1.57
C ASN A 64 8.74 26.32 2.58
N SER A 65 7.71 26.68 3.34
CA SER A 65 7.68 27.82 4.24
C SER A 65 8.76 27.76 5.31
N TYR A 66 9.34 26.59 5.52
CA TYR A 66 10.44 26.36 6.46
C TYR A 66 11.83 26.68 5.90
N LEU A 67 12.06 26.54 4.60
CA LEU A 67 13.41 26.63 4.05
C LEU A 67 13.67 27.84 3.14
N ARG A 68 12.66 28.60 2.72
CA ARG A 68 12.75 29.77 1.81
C ARG A 68 13.63 29.56 0.56
N LYS A 69 13.85 28.31 0.14
CA LYS A 69 14.67 27.95 -1.03
C LYS A 69 13.76 27.52 -2.18
N LYS A 70 14.09 27.96 -3.39
CA LYS A 70 13.52 27.39 -4.60
C LYS A 70 14.03 25.95 -4.73
N VAL A 71 13.11 25.00 -4.73
CA VAL A 71 13.39 23.56 -4.85
C VAL A 71 12.89 23.10 -6.19
N LYS A 72 13.73 22.44 -6.98
CA LYS A 72 13.29 21.78 -8.21
C LYS A 72 12.43 20.57 -7.88
N ARG A 73 11.33 20.46 -8.60
CA ARG A 73 10.42 19.34 -8.52
C ARG A 73 10.58 18.47 -9.77
N GLY A 74 10.73 17.18 -9.60
CA GLY A 74 10.87 16.26 -10.72
C GLY A 74 10.23 14.92 -10.49
N MET A 75 9.93 14.25 -11.59
CA MET A 75 9.50 12.87 -11.61
C MET A 75 10.60 12.02 -12.21
N ILE A 76 11.00 10.96 -11.52
CA ILE A 76 11.99 10.00 -11.99
C ILE A 76 11.41 8.59 -12.01
N LYS A 77 11.85 7.79 -12.98
CA LYS A 77 11.53 6.36 -13.05
C LYS A 77 12.82 5.56 -13.09
N ILE A 78 12.91 4.58 -12.21
CA ILE A 78 14.06 3.68 -12.11
C ILE A 78 13.57 2.25 -12.28
N GLU A 79 14.16 1.53 -13.23
CA GLU A 79 13.96 0.09 -13.39
C GLU A 79 15.00 -0.66 -12.55
N TYR A 80 14.52 -1.45 -11.62
CA TYR A 80 15.34 -2.30 -10.75
C TYR A 80 15.36 -3.73 -11.29
N PRO A 81 16.56 -4.36 -11.41
CA PRO A 81 16.67 -5.73 -11.90
C PRO A 81 15.90 -6.73 -11.03
N LEU A 82 15.14 -7.63 -11.66
CA LEU A 82 14.37 -8.65 -10.94
C LEU A 82 15.24 -9.58 -10.09
N LEU A 83 16.49 -9.76 -10.48
CA LEU A 83 17.47 -10.58 -9.75
C LEU A 83 17.75 -10.08 -8.32
N ASN A 84 17.46 -8.80 -8.04
CA ASN A 84 17.67 -8.20 -6.73
C ASN A 84 16.53 -8.48 -5.76
N PHE A 85 15.44 -9.13 -6.20
CA PHE A 85 14.22 -9.27 -5.41
C PHE A 85 13.78 -10.71 -5.24
N SER A 86 13.29 -11.03 -4.07
CA SER A 86 12.35 -12.12 -3.86
C SER A 86 10.91 -11.62 -4.11
N PRO A 87 9.94 -12.50 -4.43
CA PRO A 87 8.54 -12.13 -4.57
C PRO A 87 7.89 -11.91 -3.19
N ASP A 88 8.41 -10.93 -2.47
CA ASP A 88 8.00 -10.54 -1.13
C ASP A 88 7.78 -9.02 -1.10
N LEU A 89 6.55 -8.59 -0.86
CA LEU A 89 6.18 -7.18 -0.92
C LEU A 89 6.90 -6.30 0.12
N PRO A 90 7.06 -6.71 1.39
CA PRO A 90 7.88 -6.00 2.35
C PRO A 90 9.32 -5.79 1.90
N ALA A 91 9.97 -6.81 1.33
CA ALA A 91 11.34 -6.70 0.81
C ALA A 91 11.43 -5.74 -0.38
N ILE A 92 10.45 -5.79 -1.29
CA ILE A 92 10.36 -4.87 -2.43
C ILE A 92 10.23 -3.42 -1.94
N LEU A 93 9.31 -3.15 -1.01
CA LEU A 93 9.11 -1.81 -0.46
C LEU A 93 10.32 -1.32 0.33
N THR A 94 10.97 -2.19 1.09
CA THR A 94 12.20 -1.86 1.82
C THR A 94 13.31 -1.46 0.85
N THR A 95 13.48 -2.19 -0.24
CA THR A 95 14.51 -1.89 -1.25
C THR A 95 14.18 -0.61 -2.00
N THR A 96 12.96 -0.46 -2.50
CA THR A 96 12.60 0.66 -3.37
C THR A 96 12.34 1.96 -2.61
N PHE A 97 11.91 1.91 -1.36
CA PHE A 97 11.53 3.13 -0.62
C PHE A 97 11.89 3.11 0.87
N GLY A 98 12.43 2.04 1.44
CA GLY A 98 12.77 1.98 2.87
C GLY A 98 13.72 3.10 3.28
N LYS A 99 14.99 3.03 2.85
CA LYS A 99 16.01 4.04 3.15
C LYS A 99 15.70 5.40 2.50
N LEU A 100 15.15 5.38 1.30
CA LEU A 100 14.83 6.58 0.54
C LEU A 100 13.74 7.43 1.21
N SER A 101 12.85 6.83 1.99
CA SER A 101 11.82 7.55 2.76
C SER A 101 12.39 8.54 3.79
N LEU A 102 13.67 8.41 4.13
CA LEU A 102 14.41 9.30 5.05
C LEU A 102 15.23 10.35 4.31
N ASP A 103 15.28 10.34 2.97
CA ASP A 103 16.10 11.23 2.15
C ASP A 103 15.30 12.43 1.65
N GLY A 104 14.95 13.32 2.57
CA GLY A 104 14.29 14.58 2.24
C GLY A 104 12.86 14.41 1.70
N GLU A 105 12.47 15.24 0.75
CA GLU A 105 11.13 15.24 0.17
C GLU A 105 11.04 14.33 -1.06
N VAL A 106 11.06 13.01 -0.83
CA VAL A 106 10.86 11.99 -1.85
C VAL A 106 9.57 11.22 -1.57
N LYS A 107 8.75 11.01 -2.61
CA LYS A 107 7.55 10.17 -2.53
C LYS A 107 7.61 9.07 -3.56
N LEU A 108 7.35 7.85 -3.14
CA LEU A 108 7.04 6.75 -4.06
C LEU A 108 5.62 6.94 -4.58
N ILE A 109 5.48 7.11 -5.90
CA ILE A 109 4.19 7.38 -6.56
C ILE A 109 3.59 6.11 -7.14
N ASP A 110 4.43 5.26 -7.74
CA ASP A 110 3.98 4.04 -8.39
C ASP A 110 5.05 2.95 -8.37
N LEU A 111 4.58 1.69 -8.38
CA LEU A 111 5.38 0.49 -8.58
C LEU A 111 4.76 -0.34 -9.69
N THR A 112 5.43 -0.41 -10.82
CA THR A 112 5.02 -1.28 -11.92
C THR A 112 5.84 -2.57 -11.91
N PHE A 113 5.17 -3.71 -11.84
CA PHE A 113 5.80 -5.04 -11.79
C PHE A 113 5.84 -5.70 -13.16
N SER A 114 6.92 -6.41 -13.45
CA SER A 114 6.99 -7.30 -14.62
C SER A 114 5.93 -8.42 -14.50
N ASP A 115 5.47 -8.95 -15.63
CA ASP A 115 4.48 -10.03 -15.64
C ASP A 115 4.99 -11.31 -14.94
N LYS A 116 6.31 -11.52 -14.97
CA LYS A 116 6.94 -12.62 -14.23
C LYS A 116 6.73 -12.46 -12.72
N LEU A 117 6.88 -11.23 -12.19
CA LEU A 117 6.71 -10.94 -10.77
C LEU A 117 5.24 -10.92 -10.36
N LYS A 118 4.36 -10.37 -11.20
CA LYS A 118 2.91 -10.30 -10.94
C LYS A 118 2.28 -11.66 -10.64
N LYS A 119 2.79 -12.74 -11.25
CA LYS A 119 2.27 -14.10 -11.02
C LYS A 119 2.36 -14.55 -9.57
N HIS A 120 3.23 -13.95 -8.77
CA HIS A 120 3.37 -14.25 -7.33
C HIS A 120 2.39 -13.47 -6.46
N PHE A 121 1.66 -12.50 -7.02
CA PHE A 121 0.71 -11.65 -6.31
C PHE A 121 -0.67 -11.80 -6.95
N PRO A 122 -1.51 -12.72 -6.46
CA PRO A 122 -2.82 -12.99 -7.07
C PRO A 122 -3.81 -11.82 -6.96
N GLY A 123 -3.50 -10.83 -6.13
CA GLY A 123 -4.39 -9.70 -5.88
C GLY A 123 -5.60 -10.06 -5.01
N PRO A 124 -6.59 -9.16 -4.93
CA PRO A 124 -7.79 -9.39 -4.13
C PRO A 124 -8.66 -10.48 -4.76
N LYS A 125 -9.24 -11.33 -3.91
CA LYS A 125 -10.08 -12.47 -4.35
C LYS A 125 -11.30 -12.02 -5.16
N PHE A 126 -11.95 -10.93 -4.79
CA PHE A 126 -13.20 -10.47 -5.39
C PHE A 126 -13.03 -9.23 -6.27
N GLY A 127 -12.14 -8.31 -5.92
CA GLY A 127 -12.01 -7.01 -6.58
C GLY A 127 -13.27 -6.16 -6.50
N ILE A 128 -13.36 -5.13 -7.32
CA ILE A 128 -14.50 -4.20 -7.37
C ILE A 128 -15.76 -4.92 -7.84
N ASP A 129 -15.67 -5.62 -8.97
CA ASP A 129 -16.83 -6.29 -9.58
C ASP A 129 -17.37 -7.40 -8.68
N GLY A 130 -16.49 -8.19 -8.07
CA GLY A 130 -16.89 -9.23 -7.14
C GLY A 130 -17.61 -8.70 -5.90
N ILE A 131 -17.14 -7.60 -5.31
CA ILE A 131 -17.81 -6.93 -4.17
C ILE A 131 -19.18 -6.40 -4.59
N ARG A 132 -19.28 -5.73 -5.74
CA ARG A 132 -20.54 -5.22 -6.28
C ARG A 132 -21.53 -6.34 -6.57
N ASN A 133 -21.07 -7.43 -7.16
CA ASN A 133 -21.89 -8.63 -7.41
C ASN A 133 -22.38 -9.29 -6.10
N LEU A 134 -21.53 -9.36 -5.06
CA LEU A 134 -21.94 -9.87 -3.77
C LEU A 134 -23.03 -9.02 -3.12
N LEU A 135 -22.94 -7.70 -3.25
CA LEU A 135 -23.91 -6.75 -2.69
C LEU A 135 -25.13 -6.51 -3.58
N GLN A 136 -25.06 -6.88 -4.87
CA GLN A 136 -26.07 -6.55 -5.90
C GLN A 136 -26.25 -5.02 -6.07
N VAL A 137 -25.15 -4.27 -5.97
CA VAL A 137 -25.13 -2.80 -6.09
C VAL A 137 -24.17 -2.40 -7.20
N HIS A 138 -24.70 -2.01 -8.37
CA HIS A 138 -23.91 -1.73 -9.56
C HIS A 138 -23.83 -0.25 -9.90
N GLU A 139 -24.90 0.50 -9.71
CA GLU A 139 -25.05 1.86 -10.24
C GLU A 139 -24.66 2.98 -9.27
N ARG A 140 -24.88 2.78 -7.98
CA ARG A 140 -24.58 3.80 -6.96
C ARG A 140 -23.22 3.59 -6.29
N PRO A 141 -22.64 4.62 -5.64
CA PRO A 141 -21.52 4.45 -4.73
C PRO A 141 -21.87 3.48 -3.60
N LEU A 142 -20.87 2.70 -3.15
CA LEU A 142 -20.99 1.86 -1.97
C LEU A 142 -20.72 2.72 -0.72
N LEU A 143 -21.57 2.55 0.30
CA LEU A 143 -21.38 3.18 1.60
C LEU A 143 -20.61 2.25 2.52
N MET A 144 -19.42 2.67 2.95
CA MET A 144 -18.61 1.96 3.95
C MET A 144 -18.58 2.74 5.25
N SER A 145 -18.86 2.08 6.36
CA SER A 145 -18.57 2.60 7.68
C SER A 145 -17.43 1.84 8.36
N ILE A 146 -16.71 2.49 9.25
CA ILE A 146 -15.59 1.91 9.99
C ILE A 146 -15.98 1.92 11.47
N PHE A 147 -15.81 0.79 12.14
CA PHE A 147 -15.97 0.73 13.59
C PHE A 147 -15.02 1.70 14.28
N LYS A 148 -15.53 2.56 15.12
CA LYS A 148 -14.75 3.44 15.97
C LYS A 148 -15.04 3.16 17.45
N GLY A 149 -14.05 3.38 18.32
CA GLY A 149 -14.22 3.18 19.77
C GLY A 149 -14.41 1.73 20.20
N MET A 150 -13.90 0.75 19.43
CA MET A 150 -14.03 -0.68 19.73
C MET A 150 -12.98 -1.20 20.72
N ILE A 151 -11.87 -0.52 20.89
CA ILE A 151 -10.82 -0.91 21.84
C ILE A 151 -11.39 -0.92 23.25
N GLY A 152 -11.23 -2.03 23.97
CA GLY A 152 -11.80 -2.22 25.31
C GLY A 152 -13.28 -2.59 25.35
N ARG A 153 -13.95 -2.74 24.20
CA ARG A 153 -15.31 -3.25 24.09
C ARG A 153 -15.34 -4.76 23.86
N ASN A 154 -16.43 -5.40 24.23
CA ASN A 154 -16.63 -6.85 24.07
C ASN A 154 -17.41 -7.18 22.79
N ILE A 155 -17.54 -8.48 22.52
CA ILE A 155 -18.23 -9.01 21.34
C ILE A 155 -19.72 -8.63 21.30
N GLY A 156 -20.38 -8.48 22.44
CA GLY A 156 -21.78 -8.05 22.53
C GLY A 156 -21.97 -6.64 21.97
N TYR A 157 -21.08 -5.72 22.34
CA TYR A 157 -21.07 -4.36 21.81
C TYR A 157 -20.82 -4.34 20.29
N LEU A 158 -19.86 -5.16 19.80
CA LEU A 158 -19.61 -5.29 18.35
C LEU A 158 -20.87 -5.77 17.60
N LYS A 159 -21.56 -6.80 18.12
CA LYS A 159 -22.79 -7.32 17.51
C LYS A 159 -23.87 -6.23 17.41
N THR A 160 -24.07 -5.43 18.47
CA THR A 160 -25.01 -4.31 18.46
C THR A 160 -24.65 -3.28 17.40
N GLN A 161 -23.42 -2.80 17.40
CA GLN A 161 -22.95 -1.81 16.44
C GLN A 161 -23.04 -2.30 14.99
N LEU A 162 -22.69 -3.56 14.73
CA LEU A 162 -22.79 -4.15 13.41
C LEU A 162 -24.24 -4.24 12.93
N ARG A 163 -25.16 -4.66 13.82
CA ARG A 163 -26.59 -4.73 13.54
C ARG A 163 -27.15 -3.37 13.19
N ASP A 164 -26.89 -2.36 14.04
CA ASP A 164 -27.43 -1.00 13.86
C ASP A 164 -26.98 -0.39 12.53
N GLN A 165 -25.71 -0.56 12.18
CA GLN A 165 -25.16 -0.08 10.92
C GLN A 165 -25.73 -0.82 9.71
N ALA A 166 -25.88 -2.14 9.80
CA ALA A 166 -26.49 -2.95 8.75
C ALA A 166 -27.96 -2.59 8.53
N ILE A 167 -28.75 -2.43 9.59
CA ILE A 167 -30.14 -1.95 9.51
C ILE A 167 -30.20 -0.54 8.90
N GLY A 168 -29.22 0.32 9.23
CA GLY A 168 -29.09 1.67 8.64
C GLY A 168 -28.74 1.69 7.15
N GLY A 169 -28.53 0.54 6.51
CA GLY A 169 -28.31 0.43 5.06
C GLY A 169 -26.87 0.62 4.61
N VAL A 170 -25.90 0.42 5.51
CA VAL A 170 -24.45 0.44 5.16
C VAL A 170 -24.10 -0.82 4.36
N ASP A 171 -23.43 -0.65 3.23
CA ASP A 171 -23.03 -1.76 2.34
C ASP A 171 -21.86 -2.57 2.91
N ILE A 172 -20.90 -1.89 3.53
CA ILE A 172 -19.70 -2.52 4.10
C ILE A 172 -19.44 -1.93 5.47
N VAL A 173 -19.28 -2.77 6.48
CA VAL A 173 -18.76 -2.38 7.78
C VAL A 173 -17.34 -2.91 7.92
N LYS A 174 -16.39 -2.06 8.27
CA LYS A 174 -14.97 -2.40 8.37
C LYS A 174 -14.48 -2.27 9.82
N ASP A 175 -13.65 -3.23 10.25
CA ASP A 175 -12.87 -3.04 11.47
C ASP A 175 -11.95 -1.80 11.37
N ASP A 176 -11.72 -1.14 12.49
CA ASP A 176 -10.64 -0.17 12.58
C ASP A 176 -9.30 -0.86 12.36
N GLU A 177 -8.36 -0.18 11.71
CA GLU A 177 -7.00 -0.68 11.44
C GLU A 177 -6.19 -0.96 12.72
N ILE A 178 -6.58 -0.37 13.84
CA ILE A 178 -5.97 -0.62 15.16
C ILE A 178 -6.68 -1.70 15.97
N LEU A 179 -7.75 -2.31 15.47
CA LEU A 179 -8.45 -3.42 16.12
C LEU A 179 -7.75 -4.74 15.78
N PHE A 180 -6.65 -5.00 16.46
CA PHE A 180 -5.88 -6.24 16.32
C PHE A 180 -6.55 -7.43 17.02
N GLU A 181 -5.90 -8.61 16.98
CA GLU A 181 -6.29 -9.76 17.80
C GLU A 181 -6.22 -9.38 19.29
N ASN A 182 -7.30 -9.66 20.03
CA ASN A 182 -7.38 -9.37 21.45
C ASN A 182 -8.40 -10.29 22.16
N THR A 183 -8.32 -10.37 23.48
CA THR A 183 -9.14 -11.30 24.29
C THR A 183 -10.62 -10.93 24.36
N LEU A 184 -10.98 -9.66 24.22
CA LEU A 184 -12.37 -9.18 24.31
C LEU A 184 -13.13 -9.43 23.00
N THR A 185 -12.46 -9.29 21.88
CA THR A 185 -13.01 -9.48 20.53
C THR A 185 -12.06 -10.31 19.67
N PRO A 186 -11.84 -11.60 20.01
CA PRO A 186 -10.97 -12.48 19.20
C PRO A 186 -11.46 -12.55 17.76
N LEU A 187 -10.53 -12.62 16.80
CA LEU A 187 -10.82 -12.61 15.37
C LEU A 187 -11.87 -13.65 14.97
N THR A 188 -11.71 -14.88 15.44
CA THR A 188 -12.64 -15.98 15.15
C THR A 188 -14.06 -15.68 15.65
N LYS A 189 -14.17 -15.06 16.83
CA LYS A 189 -15.47 -14.64 17.39
C LYS A 189 -16.06 -13.46 16.63
N ARG A 190 -15.23 -12.49 16.17
CA ARG A 190 -15.70 -11.39 15.30
C ARG A 190 -16.30 -11.92 14.01
N ILE A 191 -15.61 -12.86 13.35
CA ILE A 191 -16.08 -13.49 12.11
C ILE A 191 -17.40 -14.25 12.33
N ALA A 192 -17.46 -15.10 13.34
CA ALA A 192 -18.66 -15.90 13.64
C ALA A 192 -19.87 -15.00 13.97
N SER A 193 -19.65 -14.03 14.88
CA SER A 193 -20.71 -13.07 15.27
C SER A 193 -21.13 -12.18 14.12
N GLY A 194 -20.18 -11.75 13.27
CA GLY A 194 -20.47 -10.98 12.07
C GLY A 194 -21.39 -11.71 11.12
N LYS A 195 -21.09 -12.99 10.82
CA LYS A 195 -21.95 -13.83 9.99
C LYS A 195 -23.35 -13.97 10.55
N GLU A 196 -23.47 -14.27 11.85
CA GLU A 196 -24.76 -14.43 12.52
C GLU A 196 -25.61 -13.15 12.43
N VAL A 197 -25.02 -12.00 12.80
CA VAL A 197 -25.74 -10.73 12.80
C VAL A 197 -26.18 -10.31 11.41
N LEU A 198 -25.27 -10.37 10.43
CA LEU A 198 -25.55 -9.93 9.07
C LEU A 198 -26.54 -10.86 8.35
N GLN A 199 -26.51 -12.15 8.63
CA GLN A 199 -27.51 -13.10 8.13
C GLN A 199 -28.90 -12.75 8.69
N SER A 200 -29.01 -12.53 10.01
CA SER A 200 -30.28 -12.14 10.66
C SER A 200 -30.85 -10.82 10.11
N VAL A 201 -29.98 -9.83 9.86
CA VAL A 201 -30.41 -8.55 9.27
C VAL A 201 -30.89 -8.76 7.83
N TYR A 202 -30.17 -9.54 7.04
CA TYR A 202 -30.56 -9.85 5.67
C TYR A 202 -31.92 -10.56 5.59
N GLU A 203 -32.15 -11.57 6.45
CA GLU A 203 -33.42 -12.30 6.50
C GLU A 203 -34.60 -11.42 6.90
N THR A 204 -34.35 -10.40 7.77
CA THR A 204 -35.41 -9.53 8.28
C THR A 204 -35.70 -8.34 7.37
N TYR A 205 -34.64 -7.72 6.82
CA TYR A 205 -34.73 -6.44 6.10
C TYR A 205 -34.40 -6.53 4.60
N GLY A 206 -33.90 -7.67 4.13
CA GLY A 206 -33.51 -7.86 2.72
C GLY A 206 -32.26 -7.10 2.29
N HIS A 207 -31.62 -6.36 3.18
CA HIS A 207 -30.41 -5.61 2.87
C HIS A 207 -29.16 -6.41 3.20
N LYS A 208 -28.26 -6.51 2.22
CA LYS A 208 -27.02 -7.26 2.34
C LYS A 208 -25.87 -6.33 2.71
N THR A 209 -25.23 -6.61 3.82
CA THR A 209 -24.02 -5.89 4.30
C THR A 209 -22.84 -6.86 4.34
N LEU A 210 -21.67 -6.42 3.97
CA LEU A 210 -20.41 -7.16 4.12
C LEU A 210 -19.65 -6.66 5.36
N TYR A 211 -18.92 -7.58 6.00
CA TYR A 211 -18.03 -7.24 7.11
C TYR A 211 -16.57 -7.45 6.71
N ALA A 212 -15.80 -6.36 6.67
CA ALA A 212 -14.38 -6.36 6.38
C ALA A 212 -13.58 -6.40 7.68
N VAL A 213 -13.06 -7.56 8.02
CA VAL A 213 -12.33 -7.84 9.26
C VAL A 213 -10.87 -7.44 9.13
N ASN A 214 -10.30 -6.81 10.16
CA ASN A 214 -8.87 -6.52 10.19
C ASN A 214 -8.06 -7.79 10.47
N LEU A 215 -7.21 -8.17 9.52
CA LEU A 215 -6.30 -9.32 9.60
C LEU A 215 -4.84 -8.89 9.83
N THR A 216 -4.58 -7.65 10.22
CA THR A 216 -3.21 -7.21 10.47
C THR A 216 -2.59 -8.04 11.60
N GLY A 217 -1.52 -8.73 11.28
CA GLY A 217 -0.82 -9.62 12.19
C GLY A 217 0.40 -10.25 11.53
N ARG A 218 1.05 -11.19 12.22
CA ARG A 218 2.15 -11.95 11.63
C ARG A 218 1.59 -12.97 10.63
N THR A 219 2.27 -13.16 9.51
CA THR A 219 1.87 -14.13 8.46
C THR A 219 1.65 -15.54 9.02
N PHE A 220 2.42 -15.92 10.05
CA PHE A 220 2.28 -17.20 10.73
C PHE A 220 0.91 -17.37 11.41
N ASP A 221 0.36 -16.30 11.96
CA ASP A 221 -0.92 -16.32 12.69
C ASP A 221 -2.13 -16.27 11.73
N LEU A 222 -1.89 -16.06 10.42
CA LEU A 222 -2.92 -15.92 9.38
C LEU A 222 -3.16 -17.21 8.57
N LYS A 223 -2.52 -18.32 8.92
CA LYS A 223 -2.65 -19.62 8.24
C LYS A 223 -3.73 -20.48 8.84
#